data_1d38db1d01a9634c9e309b38b673222f
#
_entry.id   1d38db1d01a9634c9e309b38b673222f
#
_cell.length_a   1.000
_cell.length_b   1.000
_cell.length_c   1.000
_cell.angle_alpha   90.00
_cell.angle_beta   90.00
_cell.angle_gamma   90.00
#
_symmetry.space_group_name_H-M   'P 1'
#
loop_
_entity.id
_entity.type
_entity.pdbx_description
1 polymer ?
#
loop_
_entity_poly.entity_id
_entity_poly.type
_entity_poly.pdbx_seq_one_letter_code
_entity_poly.pdbx_strand_id
1 'polypeptide(L)' 'MKGIITVLGKDHVGIIGTVCIYLSRNEINILDISQTIVGDYLNMMMIVDLSTV' A
#
# COMPACT_ATOMS: atom_id res chain seq x y z
N MET A 1 -17.10 -0.56 0.48
CA MET A 1 -16.42 -1.38 1.49
C MET A 1 -14.97 -0.95 1.61
N LYS A 2 -14.46 -0.85 2.80
CA LYS A 2 -13.06 -0.49 3.04
C LYS A 2 -12.24 -1.72 3.30
N GLY A 3 -10.99 -1.69 2.84
CA GLY A 3 -10.02 -2.75 3.10
C GLY A 3 -8.75 -2.17 3.70
N ILE A 4 -7.98 -3.03 4.34
CA ILE A 4 -6.69 -2.67 4.89
C ILE A 4 -5.63 -3.50 4.20
N ILE A 5 -4.62 -2.83 3.67
CA ILE A 5 -3.47 -3.50 3.06
C ILE A 5 -2.25 -3.18 3.91
N THR A 6 -1.57 -4.24 4.36
CA THR A 6 -0.33 -4.10 5.11
C THR A 6 0.81 -4.65 4.27
N VAL A 7 1.88 -3.89 4.16
CA VAL A 7 3.07 -4.28 3.42
C VAL A 7 4.27 -4.23 4.35
N LEU A 8 5.03 -5.30 4.38
CA LEU A 8 6.24 -5.40 5.19
C LEU A 8 7.35 -5.97 4.32
N GLY A 9 8.43 -5.24 4.19
CA GLY A 9 9.52 -5.69 3.34
C GLY A 9 10.78 -4.86 3.50
N LYS A 10 11.85 -5.29 2.84
CA LYS A 10 13.16 -4.67 2.98
C LYS A 10 13.43 -3.60 1.94
N ASP A 11 13.04 -3.80 0.69
CA ASP A 11 13.28 -2.85 -0.39
C ASP A 11 12.07 -1.92 -0.53
N HIS A 12 12.08 -0.85 0.27
CA HIS A 12 10.92 0.03 0.34
C HIS A 12 10.62 0.77 -0.98
N VAL A 13 11.64 1.07 -1.78
CA VAL A 13 11.41 1.78 -3.04
C VAL A 13 10.67 0.90 -4.04
N GLY A 14 11.17 -0.32 -4.25
CA GLY A 14 10.54 -1.26 -5.18
C GLY A 14 9.16 -1.70 -4.72
N ILE A 15 9.01 -1.93 -3.42
CA ILE A 15 7.72 -2.38 -2.85
C ILE A 15 6.65 -1.30 -3.04
N ILE A 16 6.95 -0.06 -2.69
CA ILE A 16 5.98 1.04 -2.81
C ILE A 16 5.54 1.20 -4.27
N GLY A 17 6.49 1.21 -5.20
CA GLY A 17 6.17 1.35 -6.61
C GLY A 17 5.29 0.22 -7.12
N THR A 18 5.62 -1.03 -6.78
CA THR A 18 4.85 -2.19 -7.19
C THR A 18 3.42 -2.14 -6.66
N VAL A 19 3.26 -1.83 -5.38
CA VAL A 19 1.93 -1.76 -4.76
C VAL A 19 1.10 -0.64 -5.39
N CYS A 20 1.69 0.53 -5.60
CA CYS A 20 0.96 1.65 -6.21
C CYS A 20 0.51 1.34 -7.63
N ILE A 21 1.34 0.68 -8.43
CA ILE A 21 0.97 0.27 -9.79
C ILE A 21 -0.17 -0.73 -9.74
N TYR A 22 -0.10 -1.71 -8.85
CA TYR A 22 -1.15 -2.72 -8.72
C TYR A 22 -2.49 -2.07 -8.36
N LEU A 23 -2.51 -1.17 -7.39
CA LEU A 23 -3.73 -0.50 -6.97
C LEU A 23 -4.30 0.37 -8.09
N SER A 24 -3.44 1.07 -8.81
CA SER A 24 -3.87 1.91 -9.93
C SER A 24 -4.51 1.09 -11.04
N ARG A 25 -3.91 -0.05 -11.39
CA ARG A 25 -4.45 -0.92 -12.46
C ARG A 25 -5.80 -1.51 -12.09
N ASN A 26 -6.05 -1.72 -10.81
CA ASN A 26 -7.31 -2.30 -10.34
C ASN A 26 -8.32 -1.24 -9.92
N GLU A 27 -8.01 0.03 -10.17
CA GLU A 27 -8.87 1.18 -9.84
C GLU A 27 -9.25 1.21 -8.36
N ILE A 28 -8.33 0.78 -7.50
CA ILE A 28 -8.52 0.82 -6.06
C ILE A 28 -8.09 2.18 -5.55
N ASN A 29 -8.99 2.88 -4.88
CA ASN A 29 -8.72 4.20 -4.35
C ASN A 29 -8.10 4.11 -2.96
N ILE A 30 -6.98 4.81 -2.76
CA ILE A 30 -6.32 4.86 -1.46
C ILE A 30 -6.92 6.00 -0.65
N LEU A 31 -7.46 5.67 0.52
CA LEU A 31 -8.08 6.65 1.41
C LEU A 31 -7.09 7.20 2.43
N ASP A 32 -6.13 6.37 2.86
CA ASP A 32 -5.15 6.77 3.86
C ASP A 32 -3.92 5.88 3.76
N ILE A 33 -2.75 6.44 4.04
CA ILE A 33 -1.48 5.71 4.06
C ILE A 33 -0.73 6.10 5.33
N SER A 34 -0.21 5.10 6.02
CA SER A 34 0.72 5.28 7.12
C SER A 34 1.93 4.40 6.88
N GLN A 35 3.13 4.95 6.96
CA GLN A 35 4.34 4.17 6.74
C GLN A 35 5.40 4.52 7.78
N THR A 36 6.18 3.52 8.14
CA THR A 36 7.31 3.66 9.04
C THR A 36 8.48 2.89 8.46
N ILE A 37 9.66 3.50 8.45
CA ILE A 37 10.88 2.85 7.99
C ILE A 37 11.78 2.67 9.19
N VAL A 38 12.17 1.41 9.43
CA VAL A 38 13.08 1.06 10.52
C VAL A 38 14.27 0.34 9.90
N GLY A 39 15.44 1.02 9.89
CA GLY A 39 16.61 0.51 9.19
C GLY A 39 16.31 0.36 7.71
N ASP A 40 16.47 -0.87 7.18
CA ASP A 40 16.18 -1.17 5.78
C ASP A 40 14.76 -1.67 5.54
N TYR A 41 13.93 -1.75 6.58
CA TYR A 41 12.62 -2.35 6.50
C TYR A 41 11.51 -1.31 6.43
N LEU A 42 10.58 -1.54 5.51
CA LEU A 42 9.37 -0.76 5.38
C LEU A 42 8.22 -1.48 6.07
N ASN A 43 7.47 -0.74 6.87
CA ASN A 43 6.17 -1.17 7.37
C ASN A 43 5.14 -0.15 6.91
N MET A 44 4.24 -0.56 6.03
CA MET A 44 3.25 0.33 5.43
C MET A 44 1.86 -0.25 5.61
N MET A 45 0.92 0.61 6.01
CA MET A 45 -0.48 0.23 6.11
C MET A 45 -1.30 1.24 5.32
N MET A 46 -2.23 0.72 4.52
CA MET A 46 -3.11 1.55 3.70
C MET A 46 -4.56 1.19 3.95
N ILE A 47 -5.40 2.22 3.98
CA ILE A 47 -6.85 2.02 3.95
C ILE A 47 -7.32 2.34 2.54
N VAL A 48 -8.01 1.40 1.92
CA VAL A 48 -8.44 1.52 0.53
C VAL A 48 -9.95 1.37 0.42
N ASP A 49 -10.50 1.90 -0.65
CA ASP A 49 -11.92 1.76 -0.95
C ASP A 49 -12.09 0.67 -2.02
N LEU A 50 -12.79 -0.38 -1.66
CA LEU A 50 -13.05 -1.53 -2.53
C LEU A 50 -14.41 -1.48 -3.20
N SER A 51 -15.10 -0.36 -3.12
CA SER A 51 -16.47 -0.26 -3.63
C SER A 51 -16.56 -0.40 -5.16
N THR A 52 -15.45 -0.20 -5.87
CA THR A 52 -15.40 -0.32 -7.32
C THR A 52 -14.85 -1.66 -7.82
N VAL A 53 -14.48 -2.53 -6.92
CA VAL A 53 -13.86 -3.82 -7.25
C VAL A 53 -14.91 -4.93 -7.36
#